data_ce3d3f605f1ed10858855f989dc7568e
#
_entry.id   ce3d3f605f1ed10858855f989dc7568e
#
_cell.length_a   1.000
_cell.length_b   1.000
_cell.length_c   1.000
_cell.angle_alpha   90.00
_cell.angle_beta   90.00
_cell.angle_gamma   90.00
#
_symmetry.space_group_name_H-M   'P 1'
#
loop_
_entity.id
_entity.type
_entity.pdbx_description
1 polymer ?
#
loop_
_entity_poly.entity_id
_entity_poly.type
_entity_poly.pdbx_seq_one_letter_code
_entity_poly.pdbx_strand_id
1 'polypeptide(L)'
;MTLLGSAAVAMWWDISPATKAEFENWHSHEHFPERMRIPGFRRGSRWADLAGGEGFFVLYELDSYDILASPAYLARLNDPTPWSTQMMPHHRNMVRSQCRISESFGGGIGQYMLTLRVSPVPGKEEALHREIRSRLAALPEIPGLTGAHLLKTETPKLVETTEQRIRGGDAVADWIVLLSGYDADVLDQIGREALAAALVAAGAREAPQAATYRLSYSLAATDLAA
;
A
#
# COMPACT_ATOMS: atom_id res chain seq x y z
N MET A 1 -9.64 -7.32 -13.90
CA MET A 1 -8.64 -7.45 -12.81
C MET A 1 -8.33 -6.07 -12.31
N THR A 2 -8.28 -5.92 -11.06
CA THR A 2 -8.38 -4.68 -10.32
C THR A 2 -7.02 -4.16 -9.85
N LEU A 3 -6.30 -4.91 -9.01
CA LEU A 3 -4.87 -4.74 -8.82
C LEU A 3 -4.11 -5.63 -9.82
N LEU A 4 -2.93 -5.20 -10.23
CA LEU A 4 -2.12 -5.90 -11.20
C LEU A 4 -1.27 -6.98 -10.51
N GLY A 5 -1.58 -8.26 -10.77
CA GLY A 5 -0.87 -9.39 -10.18
C GLY A 5 -1.52 -9.95 -8.92
N SER A 6 -0.75 -10.70 -8.11
CA SER A 6 -1.22 -11.44 -6.94
C SER A 6 -0.54 -11.06 -5.62
N ALA A 7 0.39 -10.08 -5.66
CA ALA A 7 1.11 -9.59 -4.49
C ALA A 7 1.29 -8.08 -4.53
N ALA A 8 1.59 -7.49 -3.38
CA ALA A 8 1.83 -6.07 -3.25
C ALA A 8 2.82 -5.76 -2.12
N VAL A 9 3.48 -4.59 -2.22
CA VAL A 9 4.13 -3.95 -1.06
C VAL A 9 3.34 -2.69 -0.75
N ALA A 10 2.73 -2.66 0.43
CA ALA A 10 1.97 -1.53 0.93
C ALA A 10 2.78 -0.80 2.01
N MET A 11 2.92 0.51 1.87
CA MET A 11 3.81 1.29 2.73
C MET A 11 3.19 2.62 3.12
N TRP A 12 3.47 3.04 4.36
CA TRP A 12 3.11 4.35 4.89
C TRP A 12 4.33 4.97 5.56
N TRP A 13 4.50 6.27 5.41
CA TRP A 13 5.50 7.06 6.12
C TRP A 13 5.16 8.54 6.08
N ASP A 14 5.84 9.31 6.92
CA ASP A 14 5.76 10.76 6.96
C ASP A 14 7.05 11.38 6.41
N ILE A 15 6.92 12.49 5.67
CA ILE A 15 8.00 13.33 5.17
C ILE A 15 7.78 14.76 5.66
N SER A 16 8.80 15.36 6.25
CA SER A 16 8.70 16.75 6.71
C SER A 16 8.46 17.73 5.55
N PRO A 17 7.75 18.84 5.76
CA PRO A 17 7.53 19.85 4.72
C PRO A 17 8.84 20.37 4.10
N ALA A 18 9.91 20.47 4.89
CA ALA A 18 11.21 20.95 4.43
C ALA A 18 11.87 20.04 3.38
N THR A 19 11.60 18.73 3.40
CA THR A 19 12.18 17.74 2.48
C THR A 19 11.19 17.19 1.47
N LYS A 20 9.92 17.61 1.53
CA LYS A 20 8.83 17.06 0.71
C LYS A 20 9.09 17.20 -0.79
N ALA A 21 9.49 18.38 -1.25
CA ALA A 21 9.73 18.62 -2.68
C ALA A 21 10.88 17.75 -3.22
N GLU A 22 11.97 17.63 -2.47
CA GLU A 22 13.10 16.77 -2.84
C GLU A 22 12.71 15.30 -2.80
N PHE A 23 11.95 14.86 -1.79
CA PHE A 23 11.40 13.52 -1.73
C PHE A 23 10.52 13.20 -2.95
N GLU A 24 9.60 14.07 -3.31
CA GLU A 24 8.70 13.84 -4.47
C GLU A 24 9.49 13.79 -5.77
N ASN A 25 10.54 14.61 -5.92
CA ASN A 25 11.44 14.60 -7.06
C ASN A 25 12.20 13.27 -7.16
N TRP A 26 12.94 12.90 -6.11
CA TRP A 26 13.69 11.63 -6.04
C TRP A 26 12.78 10.42 -6.29
N HIS A 27 11.66 10.36 -5.60
CA HIS A 27 10.75 9.23 -5.65
C HIS A 27 10.14 9.03 -7.04
N SER A 28 9.86 10.12 -7.77
CA SER A 28 9.26 10.07 -9.11
C SER A 28 10.29 9.83 -10.23
N HIS A 29 11.51 10.36 -10.12
CA HIS A 29 12.49 10.33 -11.21
C HIS A 29 13.57 9.27 -11.05
N GLU A 30 13.81 8.77 -9.83
CA GLU A 30 14.76 7.70 -9.58
C GLU A 30 14.09 6.45 -8.97
N HIS A 31 13.46 6.57 -7.79
CA HIS A 31 13.07 5.40 -7.02
C HIS A 31 11.95 4.57 -7.67
N PHE A 32 10.87 5.20 -8.15
CA PHE A 32 9.83 4.50 -8.90
C PHE A 32 10.35 3.85 -10.19
N PRO A 33 11.06 4.58 -11.08
CA PRO A 33 11.66 3.97 -12.27
C PRO A 33 12.59 2.79 -11.95
N GLU A 34 13.39 2.90 -10.90
CA GLU A 34 14.26 1.83 -10.45
C GLU A 34 13.48 0.57 -10.04
N ARG A 35 12.40 0.73 -9.26
CA ARG A 35 11.53 -0.38 -8.86
C ARG A 35 10.76 -0.98 -10.03
N MET A 36 10.24 -0.15 -10.93
CA MET A 36 9.47 -0.61 -12.10
C MET A 36 10.32 -1.34 -13.13
N ARG A 37 11.65 -1.21 -13.11
CA ARG A 37 12.58 -2.02 -13.93
C ARG A 37 12.84 -3.42 -13.36
N ILE A 38 12.42 -3.71 -12.13
CA ILE A 38 12.55 -5.05 -11.55
C ILE A 38 11.51 -5.98 -12.20
N PRO A 39 11.92 -7.11 -12.80
CA PRO A 39 10.98 -8.05 -13.41
C PRO A 39 9.90 -8.49 -12.41
N GLY A 40 8.64 -8.38 -12.82
CA GLY A 40 7.48 -8.73 -12.00
C GLY A 40 6.87 -7.58 -11.21
N PHE A 41 7.50 -6.40 -11.14
CA PHE A 41 6.83 -5.18 -10.71
C PHE A 41 5.95 -4.67 -11.85
N ARG A 42 4.67 -4.37 -11.56
CA ARG A 42 3.67 -3.98 -12.55
C ARG A 42 3.34 -2.51 -12.53
N ARG A 43 3.10 -2.00 -11.34
CA ARG A 43 2.75 -0.58 -11.11
C ARG A 43 3.19 -0.15 -9.72
N GLY A 44 3.70 1.07 -9.61
CA GLY A 44 3.91 1.78 -8.36
C GLY A 44 3.03 3.02 -8.33
N SER A 45 2.34 3.24 -7.23
CA SER A 45 1.48 4.42 -7.05
C SER A 45 1.73 5.05 -5.70
N ARG A 46 1.78 6.38 -5.66
CA ARG A 46 1.96 7.19 -4.44
C ARG A 46 0.76 8.11 -4.27
N TRP A 47 0.23 8.09 -3.06
CA TRP A 47 -0.82 9.01 -2.63
C TRP A 47 -0.31 9.85 -1.46
N ALA A 48 -0.70 11.12 -1.41
CA ALA A 48 -0.42 12.04 -0.31
C ALA A 48 -1.65 12.17 0.60
N ASP A 49 -1.42 12.39 1.90
CA ASP A 49 -2.49 12.57 2.88
C ASP A 49 -3.48 13.67 2.42
N LEU A 50 -4.76 13.31 2.42
CA LEU A 50 -5.83 14.21 1.95
C LEU A 50 -6.04 15.40 2.89
N ALA A 51 -5.82 15.21 4.19
CA ALA A 51 -5.96 16.26 5.19
C ALA A 51 -4.81 17.29 5.18
N GLY A 52 -3.85 17.14 4.25
CA GLY A 52 -2.70 18.04 4.14
C GLY A 52 -1.59 17.78 5.17
N GLY A 53 -1.61 16.62 5.80
CA GLY A 53 -0.55 16.15 6.70
C GLY A 53 0.76 15.79 5.97
N GLU A 54 1.70 15.24 6.71
CA GLU A 54 3.02 14.85 6.22
C GLU A 54 3.04 13.42 5.63
N GLY A 55 1.91 12.70 5.73
CA GLY A 55 1.79 11.29 5.40
C GLY A 55 1.72 10.98 3.91
N PHE A 56 2.33 9.85 3.54
CA PHE A 56 2.21 9.22 2.23
C PHE A 56 1.78 7.77 2.37
N PHE A 57 1.02 7.30 1.38
CA PHE A 57 0.76 5.90 1.13
C PHE A 57 1.35 5.52 -0.23
N VAL A 58 2.06 4.39 -0.29
CA VAL A 58 2.61 3.83 -1.53
C VAL A 58 2.21 2.38 -1.67
N LEU A 59 1.79 2.00 -2.87
CA LEU A 59 1.49 0.63 -3.25
C LEU A 59 2.33 0.25 -4.46
N TYR A 60 3.11 -0.83 -4.34
CA TYR A 60 3.68 -1.54 -5.48
C TYR A 60 2.87 -2.81 -5.73
N GLU A 61 2.45 -3.00 -6.98
CA GLU A 61 1.71 -4.17 -7.43
C GLU A 61 2.65 -5.10 -8.18
N LEU A 62 2.64 -6.38 -7.81
CA LEU A 62 3.59 -7.38 -8.29
C LEU A 62 2.87 -8.60 -8.89
N ASP A 63 3.50 -9.26 -9.86
CA ASP A 63 2.99 -10.49 -10.45
C ASP A 63 2.72 -11.56 -9.42
N SER A 64 3.69 -11.80 -8.53
CA SER A 64 3.62 -12.80 -7.46
C SER A 64 4.42 -12.38 -6.23
N TYR A 65 4.14 -13.05 -5.12
CA TYR A 65 4.85 -12.84 -3.85
C TYR A 65 6.34 -13.20 -3.94
N ASP A 66 6.69 -14.18 -4.78
CA ASP A 66 8.07 -14.66 -4.91
C ASP A 66 9.04 -13.61 -5.48
N ILE A 67 8.51 -12.59 -6.17
CA ILE A 67 9.29 -11.43 -6.64
C ILE A 67 10.02 -10.75 -5.47
N LEU A 68 9.44 -10.75 -4.28
CA LEU A 68 10.03 -10.15 -3.08
C LEU A 68 11.28 -10.87 -2.55
N ALA A 69 11.51 -12.10 -2.99
CA ALA A 69 12.73 -12.87 -2.71
C ALA A 69 13.65 -12.98 -3.94
N SER A 70 13.31 -12.33 -5.07
CA SER A 70 14.10 -12.41 -6.29
C SER A 70 15.47 -11.75 -6.13
N PRO A 71 16.53 -12.29 -6.78
CA PRO A 71 17.85 -11.68 -6.76
C PRO A 71 17.86 -10.23 -7.24
N ALA A 72 17.04 -9.90 -8.25
CA ALA A 72 16.94 -8.54 -8.80
C ALA A 72 16.37 -7.55 -7.77
N TYR A 73 15.34 -7.95 -7.02
CA TYR A 73 14.78 -7.11 -5.96
C TYR A 73 15.73 -6.95 -4.79
N LEU A 74 16.34 -8.07 -4.31
CA LEU A 74 17.28 -8.04 -3.19
C LEU A 74 18.53 -7.24 -3.52
N ALA A 75 19.04 -7.28 -4.76
CA ALA A 75 20.14 -6.45 -5.21
C ALA A 75 19.83 -4.95 -5.04
N ARG A 76 18.62 -4.52 -5.44
CA ARG A 76 18.22 -3.11 -5.28
C ARG A 76 18.08 -2.67 -3.82
N LEU A 77 17.57 -3.55 -2.95
CA LEU A 77 17.45 -3.26 -1.52
C LEU A 77 18.81 -3.18 -0.79
N ASN A 78 19.82 -3.86 -1.30
CA ASN A 78 21.15 -3.94 -0.68
C ASN A 78 22.20 -3.01 -1.29
N ASP A 79 21.89 -2.40 -2.44
CA ASP A 79 22.77 -1.46 -3.14
C ASP A 79 21.99 -0.18 -3.51
N PRO A 80 21.55 0.62 -2.49
CA PRO A 80 20.85 1.86 -2.73
C PRO A 80 21.75 2.89 -3.41
N THR A 81 21.18 3.69 -4.33
CA THR A 81 21.88 4.80 -4.96
C THR A 81 22.32 5.86 -3.94
N PRO A 82 23.26 6.76 -4.28
CA PRO A 82 23.59 7.88 -3.42
C PRO A 82 22.39 8.76 -3.06
N TRP A 83 21.48 9.02 -4.01
CA TRP A 83 20.27 9.80 -3.77
C TRP A 83 19.28 9.06 -2.85
N SER A 84 19.09 7.76 -3.07
CA SER A 84 18.30 6.90 -2.17
C SER A 84 18.88 6.89 -0.75
N THR A 85 20.20 6.78 -0.60
CA THR A 85 20.89 6.81 0.70
C THR A 85 20.68 8.15 1.43
N GLN A 86 20.63 9.25 0.69
CA GLN A 86 20.33 10.58 1.24
C GLN A 86 18.86 10.72 1.66
N MET A 87 17.92 10.17 0.88
CA MET A 87 16.49 10.39 1.10
C MET A 87 15.86 9.44 2.12
N MET A 88 16.35 8.21 2.23
CA MET A 88 15.77 7.20 3.13
C MET A 88 15.70 7.58 4.62
N PRO A 89 16.68 8.29 5.21
CA PRO A 89 16.61 8.72 6.60
C PRO A 89 15.46 9.70 6.91
N HIS A 90 14.88 10.33 5.88
CA HIS A 90 13.75 11.24 6.03
C HIS A 90 12.39 10.55 6.14
N HIS A 91 12.32 9.23 5.92
CA HIS A 91 11.10 8.44 6.12
C HIS A 91 10.90 8.23 7.63
N ARG A 92 9.85 8.82 8.17
CA ARG A 92 9.47 8.70 9.58
C ARG A 92 8.23 7.84 9.73
N ASN A 93 8.08 7.18 10.88
CA ASN A 93 6.89 6.37 11.20
C ASN A 93 6.61 5.28 10.13
N MET A 94 7.65 4.67 9.60
CA MET A 94 7.56 3.73 8.49
C MET A 94 6.78 2.47 8.87
N VAL A 95 5.74 2.17 8.10
CA VAL A 95 5.05 0.89 8.08
C VAL A 95 5.23 0.28 6.71
N ARG A 96 5.74 -0.95 6.63
CA ARG A 96 6.00 -1.64 5.37
C ARG A 96 5.52 -3.08 5.44
N SER A 97 4.55 -3.40 4.62
CA SER A 97 3.89 -4.71 4.59
C SER A 97 4.08 -5.36 3.21
N GLN A 98 4.61 -6.59 3.22
CA GLN A 98 4.72 -7.45 2.05
C GLN A 98 3.52 -8.39 2.03
N CYS A 99 2.66 -8.25 1.03
CA CYS A 99 1.32 -8.79 1.07
C CYS A 99 1.02 -9.72 -0.11
N ARG A 100 0.17 -10.74 0.15
CA ARG A 100 -0.64 -11.35 -0.91
C ARG A 100 -1.94 -10.57 -1.08
N ILE A 101 -2.38 -10.43 -2.31
CA ILE A 101 -3.70 -9.91 -2.64
C ILE A 101 -4.69 -11.04 -2.43
N SER A 102 -5.46 -10.97 -1.34
CA SER A 102 -6.41 -12.02 -0.96
C SER A 102 -7.75 -11.88 -1.67
N GLU A 103 -8.24 -10.63 -1.76
CA GLU A 103 -9.47 -10.29 -2.48
C GLU A 103 -9.26 -9.01 -3.29
N SER A 104 -9.89 -8.93 -4.47
CA SER A 104 -9.74 -7.77 -5.34
C SER A 104 -10.93 -7.64 -6.28
N PHE A 105 -11.68 -6.54 -6.15
CA PHE A 105 -12.90 -6.23 -6.88
C PHE A 105 -12.80 -4.84 -7.50
N GLY A 106 -13.51 -4.61 -8.64
CA GLY A 106 -13.52 -3.34 -9.37
C GLY A 106 -12.30 -3.14 -10.28
N GLY A 107 -11.94 -1.95 -10.69
CA GLY A 107 -10.87 -1.68 -11.66
C GLY A 107 -10.34 -0.25 -11.70
N GLY A 108 -9.15 -0.10 -12.27
CA GLY A 108 -8.50 1.19 -12.44
C GLY A 108 -7.85 1.75 -11.17
N ILE A 109 -7.25 2.94 -11.30
CA ILE A 109 -6.76 3.74 -10.17
C ILE A 109 -7.75 4.88 -9.95
N GLY A 110 -8.34 4.94 -8.75
CA GLY A 110 -9.12 6.09 -8.33
C GLY A 110 -8.24 7.28 -7.91
N GLN A 111 -8.81 8.48 -7.97
CA GLN A 111 -8.15 9.69 -7.48
C GLN A 111 -7.84 9.60 -5.98
N TYR A 112 -8.74 8.93 -5.22
CA TYR A 112 -8.62 8.78 -3.79
C TYR A 112 -8.43 7.31 -3.41
N MET A 113 -7.69 7.10 -2.31
CA MET A 113 -7.46 5.80 -1.70
C MET A 113 -7.72 5.91 -0.20
N LEU A 114 -8.68 5.17 0.31
CA LEU A 114 -8.83 4.96 1.75
C LEU A 114 -8.16 3.64 2.12
N THR A 115 -7.33 3.67 3.15
CA THR A 115 -6.68 2.48 3.70
C THR A 115 -7.19 2.20 5.10
N LEU A 116 -7.51 0.92 5.40
CA LEU A 116 -7.86 0.44 6.73
C LEU A 116 -6.84 -0.62 7.13
N ARG A 117 -6.01 -0.34 8.13
CA ARG A 117 -5.11 -1.33 8.71
C ARG A 117 -5.83 -2.05 9.85
N VAL A 118 -5.88 -3.38 9.79
CA VAL A 118 -6.69 -4.21 10.65
C VAL A 118 -5.89 -5.42 11.15
N SER A 119 -6.04 -5.76 12.42
CA SER A 119 -5.46 -6.98 13.00
C SER A 119 -6.58 -7.91 13.44
N PRO A 120 -6.61 -9.18 13.00
CA PRO A 120 -7.62 -10.13 13.48
C PRO A 120 -7.37 -10.52 14.94
N VAL A 121 -8.43 -10.79 15.68
CA VAL A 121 -8.34 -11.51 16.96
C VAL A 121 -7.95 -12.97 16.65
N PRO A 122 -6.96 -13.56 17.35
CA PRO A 122 -6.58 -14.96 17.16
C PRO A 122 -7.80 -15.91 17.19
N GLY A 123 -7.94 -16.74 16.15
CA GLY A 123 -9.07 -17.66 15.95
C GLY A 123 -10.31 -17.02 15.31
N LYS A 124 -10.28 -15.73 14.94
CA LYS A 124 -11.36 -15.05 14.22
C LYS A 124 -11.01 -14.73 12.76
N GLU A 125 -9.85 -15.14 12.28
CA GLU A 125 -9.33 -14.81 10.95
C GLU A 125 -10.30 -15.18 9.83
N GLU A 126 -10.86 -16.39 9.88
CA GLU A 126 -11.83 -16.88 8.88
C GLU A 126 -13.17 -16.12 8.91
N ALA A 127 -13.65 -15.76 10.10
CA ALA A 127 -14.89 -15.00 10.24
C ALA A 127 -14.70 -13.57 9.70
N LEU A 128 -13.61 -12.93 10.08
CA LEU A 128 -13.23 -11.60 9.61
C LEU A 128 -13.02 -11.58 8.08
N HIS A 129 -12.31 -12.59 7.53
CA HIS A 129 -12.10 -12.68 6.09
C HIS A 129 -13.42 -12.80 5.31
N ARG A 130 -14.33 -13.69 5.75
CA ARG A 130 -15.64 -13.84 5.10
C ARG A 130 -16.45 -12.55 5.10
N GLU A 131 -16.45 -11.83 6.22
CA GLU A 131 -17.15 -10.55 6.33
C GLU A 131 -16.55 -9.50 5.39
N ILE A 132 -15.21 -9.36 5.39
CA ILE A 132 -14.51 -8.45 4.48
C ILE A 132 -14.87 -8.78 3.03
N ARG A 133 -14.68 -10.03 2.60
CA ARG A 133 -14.98 -10.46 1.23
C ARG A 133 -16.41 -10.16 0.81
N SER A 134 -17.38 -10.50 1.68
CA SER A 134 -18.80 -10.26 1.41
C SER A 134 -19.11 -8.78 1.17
N ARG A 135 -18.52 -7.89 1.98
CA ARG A 135 -18.73 -6.45 1.82
C ARG A 135 -18.00 -5.88 0.61
N LEU A 136 -16.73 -6.23 0.43
CA LEU A 136 -15.90 -5.67 -0.65
C LEU A 136 -16.44 -6.00 -2.04
N ALA A 137 -17.10 -7.15 -2.22
CA ALA A 137 -17.59 -7.61 -3.52
C ALA A 137 -18.60 -6.64 -4.18
N ALA A 138 -19.41 -5.94 -3.38
CA ALA A 138 -20.44 -5.04 -3.88
C ALA A 138 -19.98 -3.56 -3.96
N LEU A 139 -18.86 -3.20 -3.29
CA LEU A 139 -18.45 -1.80 -3.17
C LEU A 139 -18.12 -1.12 -4.51
N PRO A 140 -17.49 -1.76 -5.49
CA PRO A 140 -17.18 -1.09 -6.77
C PRO A 140 -18.38 -0.66 -7.59
N GLU A 141 -19.57 -1.20 -7.29
CA GLU A 141 -20.83 -0.82 -7.95
C GLU A 141 -21.46 0.46 -7.34
N ILE A 142 -20.96 0.91 -6.20
CA ILE A 142 -21.44 2.13 -5.53
C ILE A 142 -20.86 3.35 -6.25
N PRO A 143 -21.68 4.31 -6.68
CA PRO A 143 -21.18 5.58 -7.23
C PRO A 143 -20.18 6.25 -6.29
N GLY A 144 -19.05 6.67 -6.82
CA GLY A 144 -17.94 7.23 -6.04
C GLY A 144 -16.77 6.26 -5.84
N LEU A 145 -17.04 4.93 -5.83
CA LEU A 145 -16.00 3.90 -5.72
C LEU A 145 -15.64 3.30 -7.09
N THR A 146 -14.43 2.75 -7.17
CA THR A 146 -13.93 2.03 -8.36
C THR A 146 -13.29 0.69 -8.03
N GLY A 147 -12.81 0.51 -6.80
CA GLY A 147 -12.13 -0.72 -6.38
C GLY A 147 -12.15 -0.93 -4.89
N ALA A 148 -12.12 -2.22 -4.49
CA ALA A 148 -12.08 -2.65 -3.10
C ALA A 148 -11.23 -3.92 -2.98
N HIS A 149 -10.21 -3.90 -2.09
CA HIS A 149 -9.22 -4.97 -2.04
C HIS A 149 -8.89 -5.35 -0.60
N LEU A 150 -8.53 -6.61 -0.39
CA LEU A 150 -7.94 -7.12 0.85
C LEU A 150 -6.53 -7.63 0.57
N LEU A 151 -5.56 -7.05 1.25
CA LEU A 151 -4.19 -7.53 1.30
C LEU A 151 -3.95 -8.20 2.65
N LYS A 152 -3.24 -9.32 2.64
CA LYS A 152 -2.78 -10.00 3.87
C LYS A 152 -1.27 -10.03 3.88
N THR A 153 -0.68 -9.54 4.96
CA THR A 153 0.77 -9.53 5.12
C THR A 153 1.27 -10.95 5.40
N GLU A 154 2.31 -11.33 4.69
CA GLU A 154 3.13 -12.48 5.02
C GLU A 154 4.50 -11.96 5.47
N THR A 155 5.01 -12.46 6.58
CA THR A 155 6.35 -12.10 7.05
C THR A 155 7.37 -12.96 6.31
N PRO A 156 8.15 -12.43 5.36
CA PRO A 156 9.19 -13.20 4.73
C PRO A 156 10.30 -13.49 5.76
N LYS A 157 10.88 -14.70 5.71
CA LYS A 157 12.07 -15.06 6.47
C LYS A 157 13.33 -14.48 5.80
N LEU A 158 13.37 -13.17 5.60
CA LEU A 158 14.49 -12.50 4.95
C LEU A 158 15.38 -11.81 5.99
N VAL A 159 16.68 -11.80 5.70
CA VAL A 159 17.66 -11.02 6.46
C VAL A 159 17.38 -9.52 6.24
N GLU A 160 17.59 -8.72 7.28
CA GLU A 160 17.47 -7.26 7.21
C GLU A 160 18.30 -6.68 6.06
N THR A 161 17.68 -5.88 5.22
CA THR A 161 18.33 -5.26 4.05
C THR A 161 19.04 -3.95 4.40
N THR A 162 19.94 -3.49 3.53
CA THR A 162 20.64 -2.20 3.70
C THR A 162 19.63 -1.04 3.79
N GLU A 163 18.62 -1.01 2.96
CA GLU A 163 17.57 0.02 3.03
C GLU A 163 16.82 0.03 4.38
N GLN A 164 16.48 -1.14 4.92
CA GLN A 164 15.83 -1.23 6.24
C GLN A 164 16.73 -0.70 7.35
N ARG A 165 18.02 -1.00 7.32
CA ARG A 165 18.99 -0.48 8.30
C ARG A 165 19.12 1.04 8.25
N ILE A 166 19.13 1.62 7.05
CA ILE A 166 19.21 3.08 6.86
C ILE A 166 17.95 3.77 7.44
N ARG A 167 16.76 3.17 7.27
CA ARG A 167 15.50 3.72 7.78
C ARG A 167 15.28 3.51 9.29
N GLY A 168 16.01 2.60 9.91
CA GLY A 168 15.88 2.31 11.35
C GLY A 168 14.80 1.28 11.70
N GLY A 169 14.42 0.43 10.75
CA GLY A 169 13.40 -0.60 10.91
C GLY A 169 12.00 -0.15 10.47
N ASP A 170 11.14 -1.13 10.22
CA ASP A 170 9.79 -0.90 9.70
C ASP A 170 8.75 -1.56 10.62
N ALA A 171 7.67 -0.88 10.96
CA ALA A 171 6.48 -1.51 11.51
C ALA A 171 5.72 -2.27 10.40
N VAL A 172 4.77 -3.12 10.77
CA VAL A 172 4.01 -3.97 9.85
C VAL A 172 2.51 -3.86 10.15
N ALA A 173 1.68 -3.82 9.12
CA ALA A 173 0.23 -3.98 9.22
C ALA A 173 -0.15 -5.42 8.87
N ASP A 174 -1.00 -6.07 9.69
CA ASP A 174 -1.35 -7.49 9.49
C ASP A 174 -2.22 -7.69 8.24
N TRP A 175 -3.38 -7.04 8.20
CA TRP A 175 -4.30 -7.01 7.07
C TRP A 175 -4.59 -5.59 6.66
N ILE A 176 -4.81 -5.37 5.38
CA ILE A 176 -5.01 -4.05 4.81
C ILE A 176 -6.21 -4.11 3.87
N VAL A 177 -7.26 -3.34 4.18
CA VAL A 177 -8.35 -3.09 3.25
C VAL A 177 -8.07 -1.78 2.52
N LEU A 178 -8.17 -1.81 1.20
CA LEU A 178 -8.01 -0.67 0.32
C LEU A 178 -9.34 -0.40 -0.39
N LEU A 179 -9.82 0.83 -0.31
CA LEU A 179 -10.95 1.31 -1.12
C LEU A 179 -10.45 2.43 -2.02
N SER A 180 -10.66 2.29 -3.33
CA SER A 180 -10.31 3.32 -4.31
C SER A 180 -11.54 3.92 -4.97
N GLY A 181 -11.48 5.18 -5.33
CA GLY A 181 -12.60 5.86 -5.96
C GLY A 181 -12.28 7.27 -6.43
N TYR A 182 -13.31 7.95 -6.92
CA TYR A 182 -13.24 9.33 -7.38
C TYR A 182 -13.98 10.33 -6.47
N ASP A 183 -14.61 9.82 -5.39
CA ASP A 183 -15.34 10.62 -4.39
C ASP A 183 -14.81 10.29 -2.98
N ALA A 184 -14.13 11.24 -2.37
CA ALA A 184 -13.48 11.06 -1.07
C ALA A 184 -14.49 10.94 0.08
N ASP A 185 -15.61 11.67 0.00
CA ASP A 185 -16.63 11.68 1.06
C ASP A 185 -17.35 10.33 1.11
N VAL A 186 -17.66 9.75 -0.06
CA VAL A 186 -18.25 8.40 -0.16
C VAL A 186 -17.28 7.35 0.38
N LEU A 187 -15.99 7.45 0.05
CA LEU A 187 -14.96 6.55 0.58
C LEU A 187 -14.89 6.62 2.12
N ASP A 188 -14.88 7.82 2.68
CA ASP A 188 -14.80 8.02 4.13
C ASP A 188 -16.07 7.52 4.84
N GLN A 189 -17.24 7.83 4.34
CA GLN A 189 -18.49 7.37 4.90
C GLN A 189 -18.59 5.83 4.94
N ILE A 190 -18.26 5.19 3.83
CA ILE A 190 -18.33 3.71 3.74
C ILE A 190 -17.24 3.06 4.59
N GLY A 191 -16.00 3.52 4.47
CA GLY A 191 -14.86 2.88 5.09
C GLY A 191 -14.76 3.13 6.59
N ARG A 192 -14.87 4.38 7.04
CA ARG A 192 -14.68 4.75 8.44
C ARG A 192 -15.88 4.41 9.33
N GLU A 193 -17.09 4.50 8.78
CA GLU A 193 -18.31 4.27 9.57
C GLU A 193 -18.80 2.83 9.40
N ALA A 194 -19.37 2.50 8.22
CA ALA A 194 -20.07 1.24 8.01
C ALA A 194 -19.12 0.03 8.03
N LEU A 195 -18.00 0.11 7.30
CA LEU A 195 -17.08 -1.01 7.18
C LEU A 195 -16.28 -1.19 8.48
N ALA A 196 -15.72 -0.14 9.06
CA ALA A 196 -14.93 -0.26 10.29
C ALA A 196 -15.73 -0.90 11.43
N ALA A 197 -16.99 -0.49 11.64
CA ALA A 197 -17.86 -1.08 12.67
C ALA A 197 -18.11 -2.58 12.41
N ALA A 198 -18.34 -2.95 11.14
CA ALA A 198 -18.56 -4.35 10.77
C ALA A 198 -17.31 -5.21 10.98
N LEU A 199 -16.12 -4.69 10.70
CA LEU A 199 -14.87 -5.41 10.92
C LEU A 199 -14.62 -5.70 12.40
N VAL A 200 -14.91 -4.75 13.29
CA VAL A 200 -14.83 -4.97 14.74
C VAL A 200 -15.82 -6.05 15.17
N ALA A 201 -17.05 -6.00 14.71
CA ALA A 201 -18.07 -7.00 15.02
C ALA A 201 -17.70 -8.41 14.51
N ALA A 202 -16.98 -8.50 13.39
CA ALA A 202 -16.53 -9.75 12.78
C ALA A 202 -15.23 -10.33 13.37
N GLY A 203 -14.55 -9.60 14.26
CA GLY A 203 -13.37 -10.10 14.95
C GLY A 203 -12.06 -9.34 14.64
N ALA A 204 -12.15 -8.08 14.22
CA ALA A 204 -10.98 -7.21 14.31
C ALA A 204 -10.68 -6.92 15.79
N ARG A 205 -9.38 -6.87 16.14
CA ARG A 205 -8.91 -6.70 17.53
C ARG A 205 -9.31 -5.34 18.10
N GLU A 206 -9.33 -4.33 17.25
CA GLU A 206 -9.65 -2.93 17.57
C GLU A 206 -10.23 -2.23 16.33
N ALA A 207 -10.66 -1.01 16.49
CA ALA A 207 -11.07 -0.19 15.36
C ALA A 207 -9.92 -0.04 14.35
N PRO A 208 -10.17 -0.26 13.04
CA PRO A 208 -9.14 -0.14 12.03
C PRO A 208 -8.52 1.26 11.99
N GLN A 209 -7.20 1.32 11.80
CA GLN A 209 -6.54 2.59 11.54
C GLN A 209 -6.86 3.04 10.11
N ALA A 210 -7.68 4.07 9.99
CA ALA A 210 -8.19 4.58 8.72
C ALA A 210 -7.50 5.89 8.32
N ALA A 211 -7.06 5.96 7.05
CA ALA A 211 -6.54 7.19 6.47
C ALA A 211 -6.90 7.27 4.98
N THR A 212 -7.20 8.49 4.51
CA THR A 212 -7.59 8.78 3.13
C THR A 212 -6.54 9.64 2.47
N TYR A 213 -6.20 9.26 1.25
CA TYR A 213 -5.10 9.84 0.48
C TYR A 213 -5.56 10.23 -0.91
N ARG A 214 -4.89 11.23 -1.50
CA ARG A 214 -5.09 11.65 -2.88
C ARG A 214 -3.91 11.23 -3.74
N LEU A 215 -4.19 10.69 -4.93
CA LEU A 215 -3.15 10.27 -5.88
C LEU A 215 -2.25 11.44 -6.25
N SER A 216 -0.93 11.24 -6.10
CA SER A 216 0.09 12.23 -6.45
C SER A 216 1.01 11.77 -7.57
N TYR A 217 1.19 10.46 -7.76
CA TYR A 217 1.98 9.89 -8.86
C TYR A 217 1.66 8.43 -9.07
N SER A 218 1.74 7.96 -10.31
CA SER A 218 1.66 6.55 -10.64
C SER A 218 2.52 6.25 -11.88
N LEU A 219 3.24 5.12 -11.86
CA LEU A 219 4.10 4.65 -12.94
C LEU A 219 3.88 3.15 -13.14
N ALA A 220 3.56 2.73 -14.35
CA ALA A 220 3.51 1.33 -14.72
C ALA A 220 4.86 0.89 -15.36
N ALA A 221 5.19 -0.39 -15.24
CA ALA A 221 6.41 -0.92 -15.89
C ALA A 221 6.38 -0.74 -17.42
N THR A 222 5.19 -0.75 -18.03
CA THR A 222 4.98 -0.50 -19.45
C THR A 222 5.32 0.93 -19.89
N ASP A 223 5.30 1.90 -18.98
CA ASP A 223 5.64 3.29 -19.27
C ASP A 223 7.16 3.49 -19.45
N LEU A 224 7.96 2.51 -19.01
CA LEU A 224 9.42 2.51 -19.12
C LEU A 224 9.94 1.68 -20.31
N ALA A 225 9.06 1.02 -21.05
CA ALA A 225 9.41 0.12 -22.16
C ALA A 225 9.62 0.83 -23.51
N ALA A 226 9.78 2.16 -23.50
CA ALA A 226 10.02 2.97 -24.71
C ALA A 226 11.52 3.26 -24.91
#